data_f88e29b2108546da85fd6903eb12e263
#
_entry.id   f88e29b2108546da85fd6903eb12e263
#
_cell.length_a   1.000
_cell.length_b   1.000
_cell.length_c   1.000
_cell.angle_alpha   90.00
_cell.angle_beta   90.00
_cell.angle_gamma   90.00
#
_symmetry.space_group_name_H-M   'P 1'
#
loop_
_entity.id
_entity.type
_entity.pdbx_description
1 polymer ?
#
loop_
_entity_poly.entity_id
_entity_poly.type
_entity_poly.pdbx_seq_one_letter_code
_entity_poly.pdbx_strand_id
1 'polypeptide(L)'
;MTKKPDPASRIADNKKAAHDYFLEERYEAGMVLHGWEVKALRAGKAQLTDGYVLIRDGELFLLGCQLQALKTASTHVSPEAARTKKLLLKKDDIRRLIGKVEQKGYTLVPLNLHWKNGVVKCEIALARGKAQHDKRNSIKEREGKREVERALKSRSR
;
A
#
# COMPACT_ATOMS: atom_id res chain seq x y z
N MET A 1 -1.97 -15.83 -8.69
CA MET A 1 -1.03 -14.71 -8.69
C MET A 1 -1.28 -13.79 -9.87
N THR A 2 -1.33 -12.52 -9.61
CA THR A 2 -1.50 -11.53 -10.65
C THR A 2 -0.20 -11.34 -11.42
N LYS A 3 -0.28 -11.23 -12.74
CA LYS A 3 0.87 -10.88 -13.55
C LYS A 3 1.29 -9.45 -13.25
N LYS A 4 2.57 -9.15 -13.42
CA LYS A 4 3.03 -7.77 -13.34
C LYS A 4 2.28 -6.92 -14.36
N PRO A 5 1.82 -5.71 -13.97
CA PRO A 5 1.15 -4.84 -14.93
C PRO A 5 2.10 -4.42 -16.04
N ASP A 6 1.54 -4.23 -17.24
CA ASP A 6 2.29 -3.70 -18.37
C ASP A 6 2.89 -2.34 -17.99
N PRO A 7 4.19 -2.10 -18.26
CA PRO A 7 4.79 -0.78 -17.98
C PRO A 7 4.00 0.39 -18.57
N ALA A 8 3.37 0.20 -19.73
CA ALA A 8 2.56 1.25 -20.37
C ALA A 8 1.30 1.60 -19.58
N SER A 9 0.79 0.67 -18.75
CA SER A 9 -0.40 0.91 -17.94
C SER A 9 -0.08 1.44 -16.55
N ARG A 10 1.19 1.50 -16.19
CA ARG A 10 1.62 1.89 -14.84
C ARG A 10 1.49 3.38 -14.61
N ILE A 11 0.95 3.76 -13.46
CA ILE A 11 0.73 5.15 -13.08
C ILE A 11 1.80 5.62 -12.11
N ALA A 12 2.05 4.83 -11.05
CA ALA A 12 3.01 5.17 -10.01
C ALA A 12 3.59 3.91 -9.40
N ASP A 13 4.83 3.98 -8.93
CA ASP A 13 5.54 2.88 -8.31
C ASP A 13 5.98 3.21 -6.90
N ASN A 14 5.98 2.19 -6.05
CA ASN A 14 6.61 2.26 -4.74
C ASN A 14 7.94 1.47 -4.80
N LYS A 15 8.98 2.14 -5.22
CA LYS A 15 10.29 1.50 -5.38
C LYS A 15 10.90 1.03 -4.07
N LYS A 16 10.55 1.68 -2.96
CA LYS A 16 11.04 1.30 -1.64
C LYS A 16 10.51 -0.04 -1.18
N ALA A 17 9.35 -0.46 -1.66
CA ALA A 17 8.73 -1.71 -1.21
C ALA A 17 9.64 -2.91 -1.45
N ALA A 18 10.15 -3.07 -2.66
CA ALA A 18 11.04 -4.19 -2.99
C ALA A 18 12.41 -4.08 -2.29
N HIS A 19 12.83 -2.86 -1.98
CA HIS A 19 14.09 -2.61 -1.27
C HIS A 19 13.99 -2.95 0.22
N ASP A 20 12.89 -2.54 0.85
CA ASP A 20 12.72 -2.63 2.30
C ASP A 20 12.05 -3.92 2.78
N TYR A 21 11.39 -4.64 1.89
CA TYR A 21 10.57 -5.80 2.24
C TYR A 21 10.83 -7.00 1.35
N PHE A 22 10.69 -8.19 1.94
CA PHE A 22 10.54 -9.43 1.17
C PHE A 22 9.08 -9.55 0.78
N LEU A 23 8.79 -9.54 -0.52
CA LEU A 23 7.43 -9.61 -1.05
C LEU A 23 7.04 -11.07 -1.27
N GLU A 24 5.95 -11.51 -0.67
CA GLU A 24 5.51 -12.91 -0.77
C GLU A 24 4.32 -13.07 -1.70
N GLU A 25 3.14 -12.64 -1.28
CA GLU A 25 1.91 -12.77 -2.07
C GLU A 25 1.50 -11.41 -2.61
N ARG A 26 1.07 -11.38 -3.86
CA ARG A 26 0.62 -10.15 -4.51
C ARG A 26 -0.86 -10.23 -4.85
N TYR A 27 -1.55 -9.11 -4.69
CA TYR A 27 -2.97 -8.96 -4.97
C TYR A 27 -3.22 -7.68 -5.74
N GLU A 28 -4.17 -7.75 -6.66
CA GLU A 28 -4.61 -6.57 -7.41
C GLU A 28 -5.92 -6.08 -6.82
N ALA A 29 -5.88 -4.95 -6.13
CA ALA A 29 -7.05 -4.39 -5.46
C ALA A 29 -7.69 -3.28 -6.29
N GLY A 30 -9.01 -3.21 -6.26
CA GLY A 30 -9.72 -2.05 -6.77
C GLY A 30 -9.59 -0.88 -5.80
N MET A 31 -9.93 0.32 -6.25
CA MET A 31 -9.84 1.53 -5.43
C MET A 31 -11.14 2.31 -5.50
N VAL A 32 -11.61 2.80 -4.37
CA VAL A 32 -12.73 3.72 -4.31
C VAL A 32 -12.18 5.15 -4.45
N LEU A 33 -12.47 5.80 -5.56
CA LEU A 33 -11.90 7.10 -5.91
C LEU A 33 -12.98 8.15 -6.17
N HIS A 34 -12.64 9.41 -5.88
CA HIS A 34 -13.44 10.56 -6.33
C HIS A 34 -13.10 10.89 -7.79
N GLY A 35 -13.99 11.60 -8.46
CA GLY A 35 -13.80 11.96 -9.88
C GLY A 35 -12.51 12.73 -10.13
N TRP A 36 -12.16 13.69 -9.29
CA TRP A 36 -10.93 14.47 -9.43
C TRP A 36 -9.68 13.60 -9.26
N GLU A 37 -9.78 12.55 -8.43
CA GLU A 37 -8.68 11.61 -8.22
C GLU A 37 -8.41 10.78 -9.47
N VAL A 38 -9.47 10.34 -10.14
CA VAL A 38 -9.33 9.62 -11.43
C VAL A 38 -8.65 10.51 -12.46
N LYS A 39 -9.03 11.79 -12.54
CA LYS A 39 -8.40 12.73 -13.46
C LYS A 39 -6.92 12.94 -13.13
N ALA A 40 -6.58 13.06 -11.85
CA ALA A 40 -5.18 13.18 -11.43
C ALA A 40 -4.37 11.96 -11.85
N LEU A 41 -4.93 10.77 -11.69
CA LEU A 41 -4.28 9.53 -12.08
C LEU A 41 -4.08 9.44 -13.59
N ARG A 42 -5.04 9.89 -14.40
CA ARG A 42 -4.89 9.97 -15.86
C ARG A 42 -3.76 10.89 -16.27
N ALA A 43 -3.56 11.97 -15.52
CA ALA A 43 -2.48 12.92 -15.78
C ALA A 43 -1.13 12.46 -15.21
N GLY A 44 -1.08 11.29 -14.55
CA GLY A 44 0.14 10.78 -13.95
C GLY A 44 0.59 11.54 -12.70
N LYS A 45 -0.31 12.28 -12.08
CA LYS A 45 0.02 13.11 -10.91
C LYS A 45 -0.25 12.35 -9.61
N ALA A 46 0.53 11.30 -9.37
CA ALA A 46 0.38 10.45 -8.21
C ALA A 46 1.74 10.06 -7.63
N GLN A 47 1.83 9.99 -6.32
CA GLN A 47 3.00 9.49 -5.60
C GLN A 47 2.58 8.40 -4.63
N LEU A 48 3.31 7.30 -4.63
CA LEU A 48 3.02 6.12 -3.80
C LEU A 48 4.15 5.77 -2.84
N THR A 49 5.31 6.39 -2.97
CA THR A 49 6.55 5.99 -2.29
C THR A 49 6.41 5.81 -0.78
N ASP A 50 5.65 6.67 -0.12
CA ASP A 50 5.45 6.60 1.33
C ASP A 50 4.08 5.99 1.70
N GLY A 51 3.44 5.32 0.73
CA GLY A 51 2.16 4.70 0.96
C GLY A 51 2.25 3.43 1.79
N TYR A 52 1.18 3.12 2.51
CA TYR A 52 1.04 1.86 3.22
C TYR A 52 -0.41 1.43 3.26
N VAL A 53 -0.63 0.14 3.53
CA VAL A 53 -1.96 -0.44 3.58
C VAL A 53 -2.32 -0.77 5.03
N LEU A 54 -3.50 -0.34 5.45
CA LEU A 54 -4.02 -0.56 6.79
C LEU A 54 -5.27 -1.43 6.72
N ILE A 55 -5.38 -2.38 7.64
CA ILE A 55 -6.61 -3.16 7.83
C ILE A 55 -7.37 -2.55 9.00
N ARG A 56 -8.63 -2.21 8.77
CA ARG A 56 -9.49 -1.66 9.81
C ARG A 56 -10.92 -2.16 9.59
N ASP A 57 -11.52 -2.70 10.64
CA ASP A 57 -12.89 -3.22 10.61
C ASP A 57 -13.16 -4.20 9.46
N GLY A 58 -12.18 -5.07 9.20
CA GLY A 58 -12.30 -6.08 8.15
C GLY A 58 -12.15 -5.54 6.74
N GLU A 59 -11.70 -4.29 6.58
CA GLU A 59 -11.51 -3.65 5.28
C GLU A 59 -10.09 -3.15 5.12
N LEU A 60 -9.67 -2.98 3.87
CA LEU A 60 -8.33 -2.49 3.53
C LEU A 60 -8.39 -1.04 3.09
N PHE A 61 -7.41 -0.26 3.56
CA PHE A 61 -7.28 1.15 3.22
C PHE A 61 -5.86 1.48 2.79
N LEU A 62 -5.75 2.32 1.76
CA LEU A 62 -4.47 2.84 1.29
C LEU A 62 -4.26 4.24 1.87
N LEU A 63 -3.16 4.41 2.59
CA LEU A 63 -2.75 5.69 3.16
C LEU A 63 -1.44 6.14 2.52
N GLY A 64 -1.20 7.45 2.56
CA GLY A 64 0.05 8.00 2.06
C GLY A 64 0.15 8.11 0.54
N CYS A 65 -0.85 7.65 -0.20
CA CYS A 65 -0.90 7.85 -1.65
C CYS A 65 -1.33 9.28 -1.93
N GLN A 66 -0.45 10.07 -2.51
CA GLN A 66 -0.71 11.48 -2.79
C GLN A 66 -1.12 11.68 -4.24
N LEU A 67 -2.25 12.34 -4.44
CA LEU A 67 -2.79 12.68 -5.76
C LEU A 67 -2.91 14.19 -5.85
N GLN A 68 -2.30 14.77 -6.88
CA GLN A 68 -2.34 16.21 -7.09
C GLN A 68 -3.54 16.58 -7.96
N ALA A 69 -4.43 17.42 -7.43
CA ALA A 69 -5.57 17.89 -8.19
C ALA A 69 -5.12 18.73 -9.40
N LEU A 70 -5.82 18.55 -10.51
CA LEU A 70 -5.56 19.36 -11.71
C LEU A 70 -6.13 20.76 -11.52
N LYS A 71 -5.53 21.75 -12.20
CA LYS A 71 -6.01 23.13 -12.18
C LYS A 71 -7.43 23.27 -12.70
N THR A 72 -7.88 22.30 -13.48
CA THR A 72 -9.23 22.26 -14.06
C THR A 72 -10.24 21.57 -13.14
N ALA A 73 -9.86 21.21 -11.93
CA ALA A 73 -10.79 20.60 -10.98
C ALA A 73 -11.93 21.56 -10.67
N SER A 74 -13.13 20.98 -10.51
CA SER A 74 -14.32 21.77 -10.19
C SER A 74 -14.16 22.53 -8.87
N THR A 75 -14.70 23.75 -8.80
CA THR A 75 -14.71 24.54 -7.57
C THR A 75 -15.51 23.87 -6.44
N HIS A 76 -16.37 22.91 -6.77
CA HIS A 76 -17.15 22.14 -5.79
C HIS A 76 -16.33 21.00 -5.15
N VAL A 77 -15.16 20.73 -5.69
CA VAL A 77 -14.28 19.68 -5.17
C VAL A 77 -13.36 20.26 -4.11
N SER A 78 -13.30 19.61 -2.96
CA SER A 78 -12.32 19.92 -1.91
C SER A 78 -11.19 18.86 -2.00
N PRO A 79 -10.20 19.07 -2.86
CA PRO A 79 -9.20 18.02 -3.10
C PRO A 79 -8.25 17.89 -1.91
N GLU A 80 -8.31 16.75 -1.27
CA GLU A 80 -7.36 16.36 -0.24
C GLU A 80 -6.36 15.40 -0.85
N ALA A 81 -5.14 15.85 -1.08
CA ALA A 81 -4.12 15.11 -1.81
C ALA A 81 -3.81 13.74 -1.22
N ALA A 82 -3.82 13.63 0.10
CA ALA A 82 -3.48 12.40 0.82
C ALA A 82 -4.68 11.70 1.45
N ARG A 83 -5.87 11.88 0.87
CA ARG A 83 -7.08 11.22 1.40
C ARG A 83 -6.89 9.70 1.48
N THR A 84 -7.33 9.13 2.59
CA THR A 84 -7.36 7.67 2.77
C THR A 84 -8.32 7.05 1.76
N LYS A 85 -7.86 6.03 1.04
CA LYS A 85 -8.63 5.40 -0.03
C LYS A 85 -8.93 3.96 0.32
N LYS A 86 -10.19 3.56 0.16
CA LYS A 86 -10.58 2.17 0.39
C LYS A 86 -10.13 1.29 -0.77
N LEU A 87 -9.57 0.14 -0.44
CA LEU A 87 -9.18 -0.87 -1.42
C LEU A 87 -10.22 -1.99 -1.45
N LEU A 88 -10.46 -2.52 -2.64
CA LEU A 88 -11.47 -3.54 -2.86
C LEU A 88 -10.82 -4.86 -3.27
N LEU A 89 -11.08 -5.89 -2.49
CA LEU A 89 -10.66 -7.27 -2.76
C LEU A 89 -11.83 -8.21 -2.46
N LYS A 90 -11.73 -9.44 -2.93
CA LYS A 90 -12.67 -10.48 -2.57
C LYS A 90 -12.60 -10.75 -1.08
N LYS A 91 -13.74 -11.06 -0.47
CA LYS A 91 -13.81 -11.31 0.98
C LYS A 91 -12.84 -12.40 1.43
N ASP A 92 -12.68 -13.46 0.64
CA ASP A 92 -11.77 -14.55 0.97
C ASP A 92 -10.32 -14.08 1.00
N ASP A 93 -9.93 -13.23 0.03
CA ASP A 93 -8.59 -12.66 0.01
C ASP A 93 -8.35 -11.76 1.21
N ILE A 94 -9.33 -10.94 1.58
CA ILE A 94 -9.24 -10.07 2.75
C ILE A 94 -9.05 -10.90 4.02
N ARG A 95 -9.84 -11.96 4.20
CA ARG A 95 -9.74 -12.84 5.37
C ARG A 95 -8.36 -13.49 5.46
N ARG A 96 -7.83 -13.94 4.31
CA ARG A 96 -6.50 -14.53 4.24
C ARG A 96 -5.43 -13.52 4.65
N LEU A 97 -5.52 -12.29 4.14
CA LEU A 97 -4.57 -11.24 4.46
C LEU A 97 -4.64 -10.82 5.93
N ILE A 98 -5.85 -10.73 6.49
CA ILE A 98 -6.03 -10.43 7.92
C ILE A 98 -5.32 -11.48 8.77
N GLY A 99 -5.54 -12.76 8.46
CA GLY A 99 -4.90 -13.85 9.19
C GLY A 99 -3.38 -13.80 9.10
N LYS A 100 -2.85 -13.48 7.93
CA LYS A 100 -1.41 -13.38 7.74
C LYS A 100 -0.79 -12.18 8.44
N VAL A 101 -1.45 -11.02 8.38
CA VAL A 101 -0.94 -9.80 9.01
C VAL A 101 -0.95 -9.92 10.54
N GLU A 102 -1.87 -10.69 11.10
CA GLU A 102 -1.87 -10.98 12.53
C GLU A 102 -0.67 -11.81 12.96
N GLN A 103 -0.03 -12.51 12.02
CA GLN A 103 1.20 -13.24 12.31
C GLN A 103 2.36 -12.26 12.43
N LYS A 104 3.26 -12.58 13.35
CA LYS A 104 4.40 -11.72 13.66
C LYS A 104 5.29 -11.50 12.42
N GLY A 105 5.57 -10.25 12.15
CA GLY A 105 6.50 -9.87 11.09
C GLY A 105 5.89 -9.61 9.72
N TYR A 106 4.59 -9.86 9.55
CA TYR A 106 3.92 -9.62 8.27
C TYR A 106 3.23 -8.26 8.25
N THR A 107 3.23 -7.65 7.08
CA THR A 107 2.53 -6.38 6.82
C THR A 107 2.06 -6.37 5.37
N LEU A 108 1.28 -5.34 5.02
CA LEU A 108 0.84 -5.12 3.64
C LEU A 108 1.47 -3.85 3.12
N VAL A 109 2.01 -3.91 1.90
CA VAL A 109 2.61 -2.75 1.26
C VAL A 109 2.04 -2.55 -0.14
N PRO A 110 1.78 -1.29 -0.55
CA PRO A 110 1.38 -1.02 -1.92
C PRO A 110 2.62 -1.04 -2.82
N LEU A 111 2.50 -1.66 -3.99
CA LEU A 111 3.61 -1.79 -4.93
C LEU A 111 3.52 -0.80 -6.07
N ASN A 112 2.34 -0.65 -6.63
CA ASN A 112 2.12 0.27 -7.75
C ASN A 112 0.64 0.57 -7.95
N LEU A 113 0.39 1.61 -8.72
CA LEU A 113 -0.93 1.92 -9.27
C LEU A 113 -0.85 1.74 -10.77
N HIS A 114 -1.88 1.13 -11.35
CA HIS A 114 -1.91 0.87 -12.79
C HIS A 114 -3.33 0.81 -13.32
N TRP A 115 -3.46 0.93 -14.64
CA TRP A 115 -4.72 0.78 -15.34
C TRP A 115 -4.93 -0.66 -15.77
N LYS A 116 -6.14 -1.15 -15.58
CA LYS A 116 -6.54 -2.46 -16.10
C LYS A 116 -7.98 -2.35 -16.58
N ASN A 117 -8.18 -2.58 -17.88
CA ASN A 117 -9.51 -2.48 -18.49
C ASN A 117 -10.21 -1.16 -18.20
N GLY A 118 -9.45 -0.05 -18.25
CA GLY A 118 -9.98 1.29 -18.00
C GLY A 118 -10.22 1.65 -16.53
N VAL A 119 -9.87 0.76 -15.60
CA VAL A 119 -10.07 0.96 -14.17
C VAL A 119 -8.72 1.01 -13.46
N VAL A 120 -8.60 1.88 -12.47
CA VAL A 120 -7.39 1.98 -11.66
C VAL A 120 -7.33 0.82 -10.68
N LYS A 121 -6.20 0.14 -10.63
CA LYS A 121 -5.92 -0.92 -9.67
C LYS A 121 -4.67 -0.58 -8.86
N CYS A 122 -4.64 -1.03 -7.61
CA CYS A 122 -3.48 -0.95 -6.75
C CYS A 122 -2.96 -2.36 -6.50
N GLU A 123 -1.74 -2.62 -6.93
CA GLU A 123 -1.10 -3.89 -6.58
C GLU A 123 -0.54 -3.77 -5.18
N ILE A 124 -0.94 -4.69 -4.30
CA ILE A 124 -0.44 -4.76 -2.93
C ILE A 124 0.24 -6.10 -2.69
N ALA A 125 1.10 -6.16 -1.71
CA ALA A 125 1.80 -7.39 -1.38
C ALA A 125 1.80 -7.65 0.11
N LEU A 126 1.70 -8.94 0.46
CA LEU A 126 2.01 -9.42 1.79
C LEU A 126 3.53 -9.46 1.89
N ALA A 127 4.09 -8.84 2.92
CA ALA A 127 5.53 -8.59 3.00
C ALA A 127 6.08 -8.75 4.40
N ARG A 128 7.39 -9.01 4.45
CA ARG A 128 8.16 -9.03 5.71
C ARG A 128 9.30 -8.03 5.57
N GLY A 129 9.60 -7.30 6.65
CA GLY A 129 10.64 -6.30 6.63
C GLY A 129 12.05 -6.90 6.56
N LYS A 130 12.83 -6.52 5.58
CA LYS A 130 14.23 -6.93 5.44
C LYS A 130 15.09 -6.40 6.58
N ALA A 131 14.80 -5.19 7.04
CA ALA A 131 15.58 -4.58 8.12
C ALA A 131 15.56 -5.42 9.40
N GLN A 132 14.43 -6.07 9.70
CA GLN A 132 14.35 -6.99 10.84
C GLN A 132 15.22 -8.22 10.62
N HIS A 133 15.24 -8.73 9.39
CA HIS A 133 16.00 -9.92 9.05
C HIS A 133 17.52 -9.64 9.07
N ASP A 134 17.93 -8.54 8.48
CA ASP A 134 19.35 -8.16 8.42
C ASP A 134 19.91 -7.84 9.81
N LYS A 135 19.12 -7.26 10.67
CA LYS A 135 19.53 -6.93 12.05
C LYS A 135 19.78 -8.16 12.92
N ARG A 136 19.37 -9.36 12.50
CA ARG A 136 19.61 -10.59 13.26
C ARG A 136 21.09 -10.97 13.30
N ASN A 137 21.91 -10.45 12.41
CA ASN A 137 23.30 -10.83 12.26
C ASN A 137 24.28 -9.77 12.77
N SER A 138 23.81 -8.76 13.51
CA SER A 138 24.66 -7.69 14.00
C SER A 138 24.38 -7.37 15.46
N ILE A 139 25.35 -6.71 16.13
CA ILE A 139 25.18 -6.27 17.50
C ILE A 139 24.02 -5.27 17.63
N LYS A 140 23.77 -4.48 16.60
CA LYS A 140 22.64 -3.56 16.53
C LYS A 140 21.30 -4.29 16.52
N GLU A 141 21.31 -5.55 16.24
CA GLU A 141 20.15 -6.41 16.21
C GLU A 141 19.38 -6.41 17.54
N ARG A 142 20.08 -6.44 18.69
CA ARG A 142 19.45 -6.45 20.01
C ARG A 142 18.65 -5.20 20.24
N GLU A 143 19.18 -4.04 19.90
CA GLU A 143 18.50 -2.77 20.04
C GLU A 143 17.31 -2.69 19.08
N GLY A 144 17.52 -3.13 17.85
CA GLY A 144 16.45 -3.18 16.85
C GLY A 144 15.30 -4.07 17.28
N LYS A 145 15.57 -5.23 17.86
CA LYS A 145 14.54 -6.11 18.41
C LYS A 145 13.76 -5.44 19.51
N ARG A 146 14.43 -4.76 20.42
CA ARG A 146 13.77 -4.04 21.51
C ARG A 146 12.83 -2.96 20.99
N GLU A 147 13.27 -2.22 19.99
CA GLU A 147 12.45 -1.18 19.37
C GLU A 147 11.22 -1.77 18.67
N VAL A 148 11.42 -2.87 17.94
CA VAL A 148 10.33 -3.56 17.26
C VAL A 148 9.33 -4.11 18.27
N GLU A 149 9.80 -4.72 19.35
CA GLU A 149 8.95 -5.24 20.41
C GLU A 149 8.13 -4.14 21.08
N ARG A 150 8.75 -2.97 21.35
CA ARG A 150 8.03 -1.83 21.90
C ARG A 150 6.96 -1.33 20.95
N ALA A 151 7.27 -1.24 19.67
CA ALA A 151 6.31 -0.81 18.66
C ALA A 151 5.14 -1.78 18.57
N LEU A 152 5.39 -3.09 18.61
CA LEU A 152 4.35 -4.10 18.59
C LEU A 152 3.48 -4.05 19.84
N LYS A 153 4.07 -3.88 21.01
CA LYS A 153 3.32 -3.70 22.26
C LYS A 153 2.45 -2.45 22.22
N SER A 154 2.99 -1.36 21.68
CA SER A 154 2.24 -0.12 21.51
C SER A 154 1.04 -0.28 20.60
N ARG A 155 1.17 -1.08 19.54
CA ARG A 155 0.08 -1.36 18.59
C ARG A 155 -0.99 -2.29 19.15
N SER A 156 -0.62 -3.18 20.06
CA SER A 156 -1.54 -4.15 20.62
C SER A 156 -2.37 -3.63 21.79
N ARG A 157 -2.17 -2.39 22.19
CA ARG A 157 -2.95 -1.74 23.26
C ARG A 157 -4.10 -0.92 22.74
#